data_0b6e8a7ec37180d37d36e846ecd05bdd
#
_entry.id   0b6e8a7ec37180d37d36e846ecd05bdd
#
_cell.length_a   1.000
_cell.length_b   1.000
_cell.length_c   1.000
_cell.angle_alpha   90.00
_cell.angle_beta   90.00
_cell.angle_gamma   90.00
#
_symmetry.space_group_name_H-M   'P 1'
#
loop_
_entity.id
_entity.type
_entity.pdbx_description
1 polymer ?
#
loop_
_entity_poly.entity_id
_entity_poly.type
_entity_poly.pdbx_seq_one_letter_code
_entity_poly.pdbx_strand_id
1 'polypeptide(L)'
;DAGDGDIKAVVFIAGGMPDEVPAVFASARQLTYQDLTDLAPSGAEVLVTPKPEDIAFIMYTSGTTGPSKGVLMPHAHCYLFGLGSQRKIPLTEDDRYYICMPLFHANGLLMQLFGSLIAGAWIYCIERFSPNRWLDDVRSSQATVTNALGVMPEFIFRHPVSPLDRDNKLRNVMAGPVADEWAADFERRYDVKILQGFGMTE
;
A
#
# COMPACT_ATOMS: atom_id res chain seq x y z
N ASP A 1 -10.98 -9.72 -23.18
CA ASP A 1 -11.40 -11.13 -23.25
C ASP A 1 -10.28 -11.99 -22.68
N ALA A 2 -10.25 -12.14 -21.36
CA ALA A 2 -9.51 -13.24 -20.74
C ALA A 2 -10.33 -14.49 -21.08
N GLY A 3 -9.74 -15.39 -21.85
CA GLY A 3 -10.39 -16.63 -22.21
C GLY A 3 -10.82 -17.42 -20.96
N ASP A 4 -11.96 -18.04 -21.03
CA ASP A 4 -12.69 -18.77 -20.01
C ASP A 4 -11.93 -20.00 -19.42
N GLY A 5 -10.63 -20.11 -19.65
CA GLY A 5 -9.85 -21.31 -19.42
C GLY A 5 -8.88 -21.28 -18.23
N ASP A 6 -8.55 -20.13 -17.65
CA ASP A 6 -7.37 -20.04 -16.79
C ASP A 6 -7.65 -19.84 -15.28
N ILE A 7 -8.86 -19.47 -14.88
CA ILE A 7 -9.17 -19.33 -13.44
C ILE A 7 -9.57 -20.67 -12.85
N LYS A 8 -8.65 -21.30 -12.11
CA LYS A 8 -8.85 -22.62 -11.52
C LYS A 8 -9.49 -22.59 -10.14
N ALA A 9 -9.29 -21.52 -9.40
CA ALA A 9 -9.87 -21.32 -8.08
C ALA A 9 -10.12 -19.85 -7.78
N VAL A 10 -11.16 -19.58 -6.99
CA VAL A 10 -11.48 -18.26 -6.43
C VAL A 10 -11.60 -18.42 -4.92
N VAL A 11 -10.93 -17.56 -4.18
CA VAL A 11 -10.96 -17.54 -2.70
C VAL A 11 -11.72 -16.30 -2.23
N PHE A 12 -12.78 -16.51 -1.48
CA PHE A 12 -13.55 -15.43 -0.86
C PHE A 12 -13.01 -15.16 0.54
N ILE A 13 -12.51 -13.93 0.77
CA ILE A 13 -11.74 -13.57 1.98
C ILE A 13 -12.65 -12.96 3.06
N ALA A 14 -13.59 -12.10 2.68
CA ALA A 14 -14.46 -11.39 3.61
C ALA A 14 -15.92 -11.81 3.45
N GLY A 15 -16.60 -12.04 4.57
CA GLY A 15 -18.04 -12.37 4.56
C GLY A 15 -18.41 -13.81 4.14
N GLY A 16 -17.42 -14.67 3.88
CA GLY A 16 -17.67 -16.05 3.43
C GLY A 16 -18.06 -16.14 1.95
N MET A 17 -18.70 -17.25 1.56
CA MET A 17 -19.21 -17.44 0.19
C MET A 17 -20.36 -16.46 -0.08
N PRO A 18 -20.34 -15.73 -1.21
CA PRO A 18 -21.50 -14.92 -1.62
C PRO A 18 -22.68 -15.79 -2.01
N ASP A 19 -23.90 -15.28 -1.86
CA ASP A 19 -25.12 -15.98 -2.26
C ASP A 19 -25.14 -16.28 -3.77
N GLU A 20 -24.55 -15.39 -4.57
CA GLU A 20 -24.38 -15.57 -6.01
C GLU A 20 -22.91 -15.38 -6.40
N VAL A 21 -22.34 -16.41 -7.02
CA VAL A 21 -21.01 -16.33 -7.60
C VAL A 21 -21.12 -15.79 -9.03
N PRO A 22 -20.35 -14.73 -9.39
CA PRO A 22 -20.38 -14.24 -10.76
C PRO A 22 -20.13 -15.34 -11.79
N ALA A 23 -20.89 -15.33 -12.88
CA ALA A 23 -20.84 -16.37 -13.90
C ALA A 23 -19.43 -16.63 -14.45
N VAL A 24 -18.58 -15.60 -14.48
CA VAL A 24 -17.17 -15.70 -14.90
C VAL A 24 -16.35 -16.65 -14.03
N PHE A 25 -16.78 -16.93 -12.80
CA PHE A 25 -16.11 -17.84 -11.87
C PHE A 25 -16.86 -19.17 -11.67
N ALA A 26 -17.96 -19.39 -12.42
CA ALA A 26 -18.82 -20.56 -12.20
C ALA A 26 -18.10 -21.91 -12.40
N SER A 27 -17.10 -21.95 -13.28
CA SER A 27 -16.27 -23.14 -13.54
C SER A 27 -15.08 -23.29 -12.60
N ALA A 28 -14.73 -22.25 -11.82
CA ALA A 28 -13.61 -22.26 -10.91
C ALA A 28 -13.97 -22.97 -9.59
N ARG A 29 -12.99 -23.61 -8.95
CA ARG A 29 -13.16 -24.12 -7.58
C ARG A 29 -13.37 -22.94 -6.64
N GLN A 30 -14.47 -22.94 -5.90
CA GLN A 30 -14.83 -21.90 -4.96
C GLN A 30 -14.38 -22.31 -3.56
N LEU A 31 -13.66 -21.43 -2.89
CA LEU A 31 -13.09 -21.65 -1.56
C LEU A 31 -13.33 -20.42 -0.70
N THR A 32 -13.56 -20.65 0.58
CA THR A 32 -13.44 -19.60 1.59
C THR A 32 -11.97 -19.46 2.01
N TYR A 33 -11.65 -18.38 2.72
CA TYR A 33 -10.31 -18.24 3.31
C TYR A 33 -10.02 -19.38 4.31
N GLN A 34 -11.05 -19.82 5.06
CA GLN A 34 -10.90 -20.92 6.01
C GLN A 34 -10.58 -22.23 5.28
N ASP A 35 -11.29 -22.52 4.17
CA ASP A 35 -10.98 -23.72 3.36
C ASP A 35 -9.52 -23.71 2.88
N LEU A 36 -9.00 -22.53 2.52
CA LEU A 36 -7.61 -22.39 2.10
C LEU A 36 -6.64 -22.67 3.25
N THR A 37 -6.94 -22.15 4.46
CA THR A 37 -6.08 -22.37 5.64
C THR A 37 -6.12 -23.78 6.17
N ASP A 38 -7.25 -24.47 5.98
CA ASP A 38 -7.43 -25.88 6.39
C ASP A 38 -6.81 -26.87 5.41
N LEU A 39 -6.45 -26.41 4.20
CA LEU A 39 -5.64 -27.21 3.28
C LEU A 39 -4.25 -27.39 3.92
N ALA A 40 -4.02 -28.58 4.49
CA ALA A 40 -2.73 -28.91 5.06
C ALA A 40 -1.61 -28.67 4.02
N PRO A 41 -0.49 -28.07 4.40
CA PRO A 41 0.64 -27.92 3.50
C PRO A 41 1.04 -29.31 3.02
N SER A 42 1.01 -29.52 1.74
CA SER A 42 1.29 -30.84 1.12
C SER A 42 2.75 -31.27 1.21
N GLY A 43 3.60 -30.51 1.88
CA GLY A 43 5.04 -30.74 1.93
C GLY A 43 5.72 -30.60 0.55
N ALA A 44 4.97 -30.28 -0.49
CA ALA A 44 5.53 -30.02 -1.80
C ALA A 44 6.14 -28.61 -1.78
N GLU A 45 7.46 -28.54 -1.80
CA GLU A 45 8.15 -27.28 -2.10
C GLU A 45 7.78 -26.84 -3.52
N VAL A 46 6.97 -25.80 -3.63
CA VAL A 46 6.76 -25.11 -4.91
C VAL A 46 7.97 -24.21 -5.13
N LEU A 47 9.04 -24.81 -5.63
CA LEU A 47 10.27 -24.07 -5.95
C LEU A 47 10.15 -23.46 -7.36
N VAL A 48 9.29 -22.47 -7.49
CA VAL A 48 9.32 -21.57 -8.64
C VAL A 48 10.19 -20.39 -8.28
N THR A 49 11.35 -20.27 -8.90
CA THR A 49 12.19 -19.07 -8.80
C THR A 49 11.73 -18.10 -9.90
N PRO A 50 11.05 -17.02 -9.56
CA PRO A 50 10.61 -16.07 -10.57
C PRO A 50 11.82 -15.35 -11.17
N LYS A 51 11.74 -15.05 -12.47
CA LYS A 51 12.73 -14.23 -13.14
C LYS A 51 12.37 -12.74 -13.00
N PRO A 52 13.34 -11.83 -13.11
CA PRO A 52 13.09 -10.39 -13.02
C PRO A 52 12.01 -9.89 -13.99
N GLU A 53 11.91 -10.48 -15.17
CA GLU A 53 10.96 -10.13 -16.23
C GLU A 53 9.57 -10.76 -16.05
N ASP A 54 9.41 -11.78 -15.22
CA ASP A 54 8.11 -12.41 -14.97
C ASP A 54 7.15 -11.41 -14.34
N ILE A 55 5.87 -11.47 -14.73
CA ILE A 55 4.83 -10.57 -14.23
C ILE A 55 4.46 -10.97 -12.79
N ALA A 56 4.70 -10.05 -11.85
CA ALA A 56 4.33 -10.22 -10.45
C ALA A 56 2.90 -9.75 -10.17
N PHE A 57 2.47 -8.63 -10.78
CA PHE A 57 1.16 -8.03 -10.57
C PHE A 57 0.60 -7.44 -11.87
N ILE A 58 -0.73 -7.36 -11.95
CA ILE A 58 -1.43 -6.51 -12.90
C ILE A 58 -2.18 -5.47 -12.08
N MET A 59 -1.75 -4.21 -12.16
CA MET A 59 -2.35 -3.11 -11.43
C MET A 59 -3.22 -2.26 -12.36
N TYR A 60 -4.49 -2.09 -12.00
CA TYR A 60 -5.40 -1.28 -12.80
C TYR A 60 -5.30 0.19 -12.44
N THR A 61 -5.16 1.03 -13.46
CA THR A 61 -5.23 2.48 -13.32
C THR A 61 -6.57 2.99 -13.83
N SER A 62 -7.17 3.94 -13.09
CA SER A 62 -8.35 4.66 -13.58
C SER A 62 -7.89 5.62 -14.67
N GLY A 63 -8.04 5.21 -15.94
CA GLY A 63 -7.74 6.08 -17.07
C GLY A 63 -8.58 7.37 -17.02
N THR A 64 -7.96 8.51 -17.29
CA THR A 64 -8.67 9.79 -17.38
C THR A 64 -9.60 9.87 -18.60
N THR A 65 -9.44 8.97 -19.56
CA THR A 65 -10.15 8.98 -20.86
C THR A 65 -10.46 7.57 -21.34
N GLY A 66 -11.30 6.81 -20.61
CA GLY A 66 -11.73 5.48 -21.08
C GLY A 66 -11.70 4.41 -19.99
N PRO A 67 -11.90 3.13 -20.37
CA PRO A 67 -11.89 2.03 -19.42
C PRO A 67 -10.54 1.89 -18.71
N SER A 68 -10.56 1.37 -17.48
CA SER A 68 -9.35 1.07 -16.70
C SER A 68 -8.38 0.19 -17.49
N LYS A 69 -7.09 0.50 -17.39
CA LYS A 69 -6.02 -0.23 -18.05
C LYS A 69 -5.20 -1.01 -17.04
N GLY A 70 -4.89 -2.27 -17.36
CA GLY A 70 -4.00 -3.10 -16.56
C GLY A 70 -2.54 -2.83 -16.90
N VAL A 71 -1.77 -2.38 -15.92
CA VAL A 71 -0.32 -2.21 -16.03
C VAL A 71 0.34 -3.51 -15.61
N LEU A 72 1.14 -4.09 -16.49
CA LEU A 72 1.92 -5.30 -16.22
C LEU A 72 3.15 -4.93 -15.39
N MET A 73 3.24 -5.44 -14.17
CA MET A 73 4.30 -5.12 -13.21
C MET A 73 5.26 -6.31 -13.06
N PRO A 74 6.41 -6.33 -13.76
CA PRO A 74 7.43 -7.36 -13.56
C PRO A 74 8.02 -7.34 -12.15
N HIS A 75 8.56 -8.48 -11.69
CA HIS A 75 9.24 -8.58 -10.39
C HIS A 75 10.34 -7.52 -10.23
N ALA A 76 11.16 -7.29 -11.27
CA ALA A 76 12.19 -6.26 -11.25
C ALA A 76 11.61 -4.86 -11.02
N HIS A 77 10.50 -4.51 -11.68
CA HIS A 77 9.84 -3.23 -11.52
C HIS A 77 9.34 -3.05 -10.08
N CYS A 78 8.65 -4.06 -9.53
CA CYS A 78 8.15 -4.03 -8.16
C CYS A 78 9.29 -3.86 -7.14
N TYR A 79 10.39 -4.59 -7.32
CA TYR A 79 11.58 -4.47 -6.48
C TYR A 79 12.21 -3.08 -6.56
N LEU A 80 12.40 -2.55 -7.76
CA LEU A 80 13.00 -1.23 -7.98
C LEU A 80 12.12 -0.10 -7.41
N PHE A 81 10.81 -0.26 -7.47
CA PHE A 81 9.87 0.68 -6.85
C PHE A 81 10.08 0.74 -5.32
N GLY A 82 10.12 -0.42 -4.68
CA GLY A 82 10.39 -0.54 -3.23
C GLY A 82 11.77 -0.03 -2.85
N LEU A 83 12.80 -0.39 -3.60
CA LEU A 83 14.18 0.06 -3.38
C LEU A 83 14.32 1.58 -3.56
N GLY A 84 13.66 2.15 -4.58
CA GLY A 84 13.63 3.60 -4.80
C GLY A 84 13.00 4.34 -3.62
N SER A 85 11.89 3.82 -3.10
CA SER A 85 11.23 4.36 -1.91
C SER A 85 12.13 4.26 -0.67
N GLN A 86 12.71 3.09 -0.43
CA GLN A 86 13.63 2.86 0.70
C GLN A 86 14.82 3.84 0.68
N ARG A 87 15.40 4.10 -0.49
CA ARG A 87 16.53 5.04 -0.64
C ARG A 87 16.11 6.50 -0.52
N LYS A 88 14.93 6.86 -1.06
CA LYS A 88 14.40 8.23 -1.00
C LYS A 88 14.09 8.67 0.42
N ILE A 89 13.59 7.76 1.24
CA ILE A 89 13.19 8.02 2.64
C ILE A 89 14.30 7.61 3.62
N PRO A 90 15.47 7.18 3.24
CA PRO A 90 16.49 6.38 3.92
C PRO A 90 15.91 5.51 5.07
N LEU A 91 15.13 4.50 4.68
CA LEU A 91 14.54 3.56 5.65
C LEU A 91 15.58 2.61 6.21
N THR A 92 15.44 2.31 7.49
CA THR A 92 16.24 1.36 8.25
C THR A 92 15.37 0.37 9.00
N GLU A 93 15.95 -0.65 9.61
CA GLU A 93 15.27 -1.64 10.45
C GLU A 93 14.64 -1.06 11.72
N ASP A 94 15.11 0.12 12.15
CA ASP A 94 14.57 0.84 13.32
C ASP A 94 13.30 1.63 12.99
N ASP A 95 12.98 1.81 11.71
CA ASP A 95 11.83 2.57 11.28
C ASP A 95 10.51 1.81 11.48
N ARG A 96 9.45 2.59 11.69
CA ARG A 96 8.07 2.12 11.77
C ARG A 96 7.23 2.84 10.74
N TYR A 97 6.86 2.11 9.70
CA TYR A 97 6.07 2.66 8.61
C TYR A 97 4.57 2.56 8.90
N TYR A 98 3.90 3.70 9.02
CA TYR A 98 2.45 3.76 9.06
C TYR A 98 1.90 3.72 7.63
N ILE A 99 1.27 2.60 7.26
CA ILE A 99 0.70 2.37 5.92
C ILE A 99 -0.79 2.65 5.96
N CYS A 100 -1.19 3.78 5.39
CA CYS A 100 -2.58 4.20 5.27
C CYS A 100 -3.08 4.22 3.82
N MET A 101 -2.21 3.93 2.86
CA MET A 101 -2.59 3.78 1.47
C MET A 101 -3.04 2.35 1.19
N PRO A 102 -4.09 2.15 0.37
CA PRO A 102 -4.55 0.82 0.01
C PRO A 102 -3.45 -0.02 -0.66
N LEU A 103 -3.35 -1.30 -0.28
CA LEU A 103 -2.34 -2.20 -0.86
C LEU A 103 -2.64 -2.62 -2.31
N PHE A 104 -3.82 -2.32 -2.85
CA PHE A 104 -4.08 -2.45 -4.29
C PHE A 104 -3.53 -1.28 -5.12
N HIS A 105 -3.00 -0.25 -4.48
CA HIS A 105 -2.37 0.90 -5.11
C HIS A 105 -0.84 0.79 -5.02
N ALA A 106 -0.13 1.16 -6.10
CA ALA A 106 1.34 1.06 -6.16
C ALA A 106 2.06 1.77 -5.00
N ASN A 107 1.52 2.89 -4.52
CA ASN A 107 2.09 3.58 -3.37
C ASN A 107 2.03 2.72 -2.09
N GLY A 108 0.86 2.14 -1.76
CA GLY A 108 0.72 1.28 -0.58
C GLY A 108 1.54 0.00 -0.69
N LEU A 109 1.40 -0.72 -1.80
CA LEU A 109 2.05 -2.01 -1.98
C LEU A 109 3.56 -1.88 -2.22
N LEU A 110 3.95 -1.08 -3.22
CA LEU A 110 5.33 -1.10 -3.68
C LEU A 110 6.21 -0.08 -2.96
N MET A 111 5.71 1.14 -2.72
CA MET A 111 6.53 2.13 -2.02
C MET A 111 6.58 1.89 -0.52
N GLN A 112 5.41 1.69 0.12
CA GLN A 112 5.36 1.56 1.58
C GLN A 112 5.69 0.14 2.03
N LEU A 113 4.92 -0.87 1.60
CA LEU A 113 5.12 -2.25 2.06
C LEU A 113 6.45 -2.83 1.57
N PHE A 114 6.72 -2.84 0.26
CA PHE A 114 7.97 -3.39 -0.28
C PHE A 114 9.19 -2.59 0.18
N GLY A 115 9.09 -1.27 0.23
CA GLY A 115 10.17 -0.42 0.79
C GLY A 115 10.50 -0.80 2.23
N SER A 116 9.48 -1.05 3.06
CA SER A 116 9.66 -1.50 4.44
C SER A 116 10.28 -2.89 4.52
N LEU A 117 9.80 -3.85 3.71
CA LEU A 117 10.36 -5.20 3.67
C LEU A 117 11.83 -5.22 3.25
N ILE A 118 12.21 -4.40 2.26
CA ILE A 118 13.61 -4.28 1.82
C ILE A 118 14.49 -3.70 2.93
N ALA A 119 13.97 -2.74 3.71
CA ALA A 119 14.68 -2.11 4.82
C ALA A 119 14.72 -2.96 6.10
N GLY A 120 13.85 -3.98 6.22
CA GLY A 120 13.61 -4.69 7.48
C GLY A 120 12.82 -3.86 8.50
N ALA A 121 12.13 -2.82 8.06
CA ALA A 121 11.39 -1.90 8.91
C ALA A 121 10.08 -2.51 9.43
N TRP A 122 9.61 -2.01 10.58
CA TRP A 122 8.30 -2.38 11.11
C TRP A 122 7.17 -1.78 10.28
N ILE A 123 6.06 -2.48 10.21
CA ILE A 123 4.88 -2.09 9.43
C ILE A 123 3.66 -2.02 10.35
N TYR A 124 2.98 -0.88 10.33
CA TYR A 124 1.67 -0.70 10.92
C TYR A 124 0.67 -0.35 9.83
N CYS A 125 -0.10 -1.34 9.38
CA CYS A 125 -1.05 -1.19 8.29
C CYS A 125 -2.47 -1.02 8.85
N ILE A 126 -3.19 0.00 8.35
CA ILE A 126 -4.59 0.24 8.70
C ILE A 126 -5.50 -0.09 7.53
N GLU A 127 -6.72 -0.48 7.84
CA GLU A 127 -7.72 -0.82 6.84
C GLU A 127 -8.18 0.42 6.03
N ARG A 128 -8.36 1.55 6.71
CA ARG A 128 -8.89 2.77 6.08
C ARG A 128 -8.33 4.03 6.73
N PHE A 129 -7.81 4.92 5.89
CA PHE A 129 -7.39 6.27 6.31
C PHE A 129 -8.57 7.08 6.87
N SER A 130 -8.31 7.79 7.97
CA SER A 130 -9.21 8.79 8.54
C SER A 130 -8.37 9.98 9.03
N PRO A 131 -8.61 11.21 8.51
CA PRO A 131 -7.90 12.38 9.00
C PRO A 131 -8.14 12.64 10.48
N ASN A 132 -9.33 12.28 11.00
CA ASN A 132 -9.68 12.44 12.41
C ASN A 132 -8.90 11.53 13.36
N ARG A 133 -8.40 10.40 12.87
CA ARG A 133 -7.66 9.42 13.66
C ARG A 133 -6.17 9.40 13.33
N TRP A 134 -5.77 10.07 12.28
CA TRP A 134 -4.40 9.96 11.76
C TRP A 134 -3.32 10.23 12.83
N LEU A 135 -3.48 11.30 13.60
CA LEU A 135 -2.49 11.63 14.64
C LEU A 135 -2.46 10.58 15.76
N ASP A 136 -3.62 10.09 16.18
CA ASP A 136 -3.71 9.06 17.22
C ASP A 136 -3.13 7.73 16.73
N ASP A 137 -3.41 7.35 15.47
CA ASP A 137 -2.86 6.16 14.84
C ASP A 137 -1.32 6.25 14.73
N VAL A 138 -0.79 7.40 14.29
CA VAL A 138 0.65 7.67 14.19
C VAL A 138 1.33 7.59 15.56
N ARG A 139 0.72 8.19 16.58
CA ARG A 139 1.26 8.20 17.95
C ARG A 139 1.22 6.81 18.57
N SER A 140 0.10 6.10 18.48
CA SER A 140 -0.07 4.76 19.06
C SER A 140 0.83 3.72 18.40
N SER A 141 1.03 3.81 17.08
CA SER A 141 1.94 2.94 16.33
C SER A 141 3.41 3.30 16.53
N GLN A 142 3.70 4.47 17.10
CA GLN A 142 5.07 5.02 17.20
C GLN A 142 5.73 5.16 15.82
N ALA A 143 4.94 5.50 14.81
CA ALA A 143 5.39 5.61 13.44
C ALA A 143 6.49 6.67 13.27
N THR A 144 7.51 6.33 12.49
CA THR A 144 8.60 7.25 12.13
C THR A 144 8.48 7.78 10.72
N VAL A 145 7.72 7.07 9.88
CA VAL A 145 7.52 7.41 8.46
C VAL A 145 6.09 7.08 8.04
N THR A 146 5.56 7.90 7.14
CA THR A 146 4.29 7.63 6.45
C THR A 146 4.22 8.28 5.08
N ASN A 147 3.21 7.92 4.28
CA ASN A 147 2.85 8.62 3.06
C ASN A 147 1.48 9.28 3.24
N ALA A 148 1.30 10.40 2.54
CA ALA A 148 0.01 11.08 2.43
C ALA A 148 -0.11 11.65 1.02
N LEU A 149 -1.08 11.17 0.23
CA LEU A 149 -1.23 11.54 -1.18
C LEU A 149 -2.50 12.32 -1.45
N GLY A 150 -2.47 13.07 -2.54
CA GLY A 150 -3.59 13.87 -3.00
C GLY A 150 -4.05 14.87 -1.93
N VAL A 151 -5.30 14.76 -1.52
CA VAL A 151 -5.93 15.66 -0.52
C VAL A 151 -5.63 15.28 0.94
N MET A 152 -5.00 14.13 1.18
CA MET A 152 -4.74 13.63 2.54
C MET A 152 -3.91 14.61 3.39
N PRO A 153 -2.76 15.13 2.91
CA PRO A 153 -1.96 16.08 3.70
C PRO A 153 -2.74 17.33 4.07
N GLU A 154 -3.57 17.83 3.15
CA GLU A 154 -4.41 19.00 3.38
C GLU A 154 -5.48 18.73 4.44
N PHE A 155 -6.14 17.57 4.39
CA PHE A 155 -7.13 17.20 5.40
C PHE A 155 -6.50 17.04 6.78
N ILE A 156 -5.28 16.46 6.87
CA ILE A 156 -4.53 16.39 8.11
C ILE A 156 -4.19 17.80 8.62
N PHE A 157 -3.70 18.67 7.75
CA PHE A 157 -3.30 20.03 8.11
C PHE A 157 -4.47 20.92 8.56
N ARG A 158 -5.64 20.74 7.95
CA ARG A 158 -6.85 21.51 8.31
C ARG A 158 -7.49 21.10 9.64
N HIS A 159 -7.03 20.00 10.25
CA HIS A 159 -7.48 19.65 11.60
C HIS A 159 -7.16 20.75 12.61
N PRO A 160 -8.00 20.95 13.65
CA PRO A 160 -7.69 21.88 14.72
C PRO A 160 -6.30 21.63 15.32
N VAL A 161 -5.55 22.69 15.60
CA VAL A 161 -4.24 22.60 16.23
C VAL A 161 -4.39 22.01 17.62
N SER A 162 -3.53 21.04 17.96
CA SER A 162 -3.51 20.36 19.25
C SER A 162 -2.13 20.45 19.90
N PRO A 163 -2.05 20.53 21.23
CA PRO A 163 -0.78 20.37 21.93
C PRO A 163 -0.08 19.04 21.66
N LEU A 164 -0.84 18.03 21.16
CA LEU A 164 -0.34 16.71 20.82
C LEU A 164 0.25 16.61 19.41
N ASP A 165 0.14 17.65 18.59
CA ASP A 165 0.61 17.62 17.21
C ASP A 165 2.10 17.29 17.11
N ARG A 166 2.92 17.72 18.08
CA ARG A 166 4.34 17.42 18.16
C ARG A 166 4.68 16.17 19.00
N ASP A 167 3.69 15.60 19.68
CA ASP A 167 3.89 14.40 20.48
C ASP A 167 3.80 13.15 19.58
N ASN A 168 4.71 13.04 18.63
CA ASN A 168 4.82 11.94 17.69
C ASN A 168 6.31 11.64 17.40
N LYS A 169 6.59 10.56 16.68
CA LYS A 169 7.95 10.15 16.28
C LYS A 169 8.20 10.24 14.79
N LEU A 170 7.29 10.84 14.04
CA LEU A 170 7.47 11.00 12.60
C LEU A 170 8.70 11.85 12.31
N ARG A 171 9.55 11.37 11.45
CA ARG A 171 10.67 12.11 10.89
C ARG A 171 10.41 12.55 9.44
N ASN A 172 9.68 11.71 8.68
CA ASN A 172 9.36 11.99 7.29
C ASN A 172 7.91 11.66 6.95
N VAL A 173 7.32 12.52 6.13
CA VAL A 173 6.06 12.28 5.43
C VAL A 173 6.33 12.38 3.93
N MET A 174 6.23 11.27 3.20
CA MET A 174 6.22 11.30 1.74
C MET A 174 4.86 11.80 1.29
N ALA A 175 4.81 12.99 0.73
CA ALA A 175 3.54 13.61 0.33
C ALA A 175 3.60 14.14 -1.10
N GLY A 176 2.45 14.23 -1.74
CA GLY A 176 2.36 14.84 -3.06
C GLY A 176 0.96 14.77 -3.67
N PRO A 177 0.56 15.85 -4.34
CA PRO A 177 1.17 17.18 -4.29
C PRO A 177 0.96 17.87 -2.94
N VAL A 178 1.86 18.76 -2.57
CA VAL A 178 1.74 19.61 -1.37
C VAL A 178 1.88 21.07 -1.82
N ALA A 179 0.94 21.91 -1.42
CA ALA A 179 0.98 23.31 -1.77
C ALA A 179 2.03 24.07 -0.91
N ASP A 180 2.83 24.89 -1.55
CA ASP A 180 3.93 25.61 -0.90
C ASP A 180 3.43 26.55 0.21
N GLU A 181 2.19 27.03 0.11
CA GLU A 181 1.58 27.97 1.05
C GLU A 181 1.51 27.44 2.48
N TRP A 182 1.36 26.12 2.65
CA TRP A 182 1.22 25.50 3.98
C TRP A 182 2.23 24.37 4.27
N ALA A 183 3.05 24.01 3.30
CA ALA A 183 4.02 22.91 3.49
C ALA A 183 4.96 23.15 4.69
N ALA A 184 5.53 24.36 4.77
CA ALA A 184 6.40 24.74 5.88
C ALA A 184 5.67 24.80 7.23
N ASP A 185 4.39 25.16 7.23
CA ASP A 185 3.57 25.16 8.45
C ASP A 185 3.24 23.74 8.91
N PHE A 186 2.99 22.83 7.98
CA PHE A 186 2.81 21.42 8.27
C PHE A 186 4.08 20.84 8.92
N GLU A 187 5.25 21.07 8.32
CA GLU A 187 6.53 20.60 8.88
C GLU A 187 6.74 21.14 10.31
N ARG A 188 6.50 22.43 10.53
CA ARG A 188 6.64 23.03 11.87
C ARG A 188 5.62 22.50 12.88
N ARG A 189 4.38 22.26 12.42
CA ARG A 189 3.29 21.80 13.26
C ARG A 189 3.53 20.42 13.82
N TYR A 190 3.95 19.49 12.97
CA TYR A 190 4.15 18.08 13.33
C TYR A 190 5.61 17.70 13.62
N ASP A 191 6.53 18.64 13.46
CA ASP A 191 7.99 18.45 13.59
C ASP A 191 8.53 17.36 12.64
N VAL A 192 8.13 17.41 11.38
CA VAL A 192 8.44 16.42 10.34
C VAL A 192 9.11 17.07 9.13
N LYS A 193 9.71 16.24 8.26
CA LYS A 193 10.11 16.65 6.91
C LYS A 193 9.16 16.08 5.87
N ILE A 194 8.66 16.95 4.99
CA ILE A 194 7.91 16.54 3.80
C ILE A 194 8.89 16.19 2.69
N LEU A 195 8.78 14.98 2.18
CA LEU A 195 9.46 14.53 0.99
C LEU A 195 8.47 14.48 -0.16
N GLN A 196 8.67 15.31 -1.16
CA GLN A 196 7.82 15.29 -2.34
C GLN A 196 8.42 14.40 -3.43
N GLY A 197 7.54 13.73 -4.17
CA GLY A 197 7.92 12.91 -5.30
C GLY A 197 6.79 12.84 -6.32
N PHE A 198 7.16 12.65 -7.57
CA PHE A 198 6.24 12.31 -8.63
C PHE A 198 6.44 10.83 -8.99
N GLY A 199 5.35 10.14 -9.27
CA GLY A 199 5.37 8.76 -9.73
C GLY A 199 4.09 8.39 -10.48
N MET A 200 4.20 7.37 -11.31
CA MET A 200 3.11 6.72 -12.01
C MET A 200 3.18 5.22 -11.74
N THR A 201 2.10 4.49 -12.01
CA THR A 201 2.09 3.03 -11.84
C THR A 201 2.98 2.34 -12.87
N GLU A 202 3.13 2.94 -14.06
CA GLU A 202 3.98 2.49 -15.19
C GLU A 202 5.48 2.54 -14.89
#